data_759ba4876009ee88ab554d214162dda5
#
_entry.id   759ba4876009ee88ab554d214162dda5
#
_cell.length_a   1.000
_cell.length_b   1.000
_cell.length_c   1.000
_cell.angle_alpha   90.00
_cell.angle_beta   90.00
_cell.angle_gamma   90.00
#
_symmetry.space_group_name_H-M   'P 1'
#
loop_
_entity.id
_entity.type
_entity.pdbx_description
1 polymer ?
#
loop_
_entity_poly.entity_id
_entity_poly.type
_entity_poly.pdbx_seq_one_letter_code
_entity_poly.pdbx_strand_id
1 'polypeptide(L)'
;IDNATTNDAVTQAKNAGATSVDSVTPTPVVKPAAKQAIDDALKAKNDAIDSNNDLTAEEKAKAKEDAKAKADAAKQAIDNATTNDAVTQAKNAGATSVDSVTPTPTAKPAAKQVIDDALKAKNDAIDANNDLTAEEKAQAKEDAKAKADAAKTAIDNATTNDAVTQAKNAG
;
A
#
# COMPACT_ATOMS: atom_id res chain seq x y z
N ILE A 1 -56.40 19.15 8.40
CA ILE A 1 -57.60 18.74 7.65
C ILE A 1 -58.81 18.79 8.58
N ASP A 2 -58.77 18.17 9.76
CA ASP A 2 -59.89 18.01 10.67
C ASP A 2 -60.48 19.37 11.18
N ASN A 3 -59.68 20.42 11.27
CA ASN A 3 -60.10 21.76 11.68
C ASN A 3 -60.52 22.67 10.50
N ALA A 4 -60.50 22.17 9.27
CA ALA A 4 -60.89 22.92 8.09
C ALA A 4 -62.43 22.99 7.98
N THR A 5 -63.00 24.19 7.87
CA THR A 5 -64.44 24.43 7.85
C THR A 5 -64.97 24.59 6.45
N THR A 6 -64.18 24.72 5.41
CA THR A 6 -64.53 24.81 4.01
C THR A 6 -63.79 23.84 3.13
N ASN A 7 -64.37 23.50 1.95
CA ASN A 7 -63.76 22.64 0.98
C ASN A 7 -62.37 23.14 0.50
N ASP A 8 -62.23 24.47 0.35
CA ASP A 8 -60.99 25.11 -0.04
C ASP A 8 -59.95 24.97 1.06
N ALA A 9 -60.31 25.14 2.33
CA ALA A 9 -59.44 24.94 3.48
C ALA A 9 -58.98 23.46 3.61
N VAL A 10 -59.88 22.51 3.34
CA VAL A 10 -59.53 21.08 3.29
C VAL A 10 -58.52 20.82 2.17
N THR A 11 -58.72 21.37 0.98
CA THR A 11 -57.83 21.20 -0.16
C THR A 11 -56.44 21.80 0.10
N GLN A 12 -56.40 23.00 0.69
CA GLN A 12 -55.15 23.65 1.08
C GLN A 12 -54.39 22.84 2.14
N ALA A 13 -55.09 22.38 3.19
CA ALA A 13 -54.47 21.58 4.23
C ALA A 13 -53.93 20.21 3.70
N LYS A 14 -54.70 19.59 2.79
CA LYS A 14 -54.27 18.37 2.10
C LYS A 14 -52.99 18.61 1.29
N ASN A 15 -52.99 19.68 0.46
CA ASN A 15 -51.83 19.96 -0.39
C ASN A 15 -50.61 20.36 0.46
N ALA A 16 -50.78 21.15 1.51
CA ALA A 16 -49.71 21.50 2.43
C ALA A 16 -49.15 20.26 3.16
N GLY A 17 -50.01 19.34 3.59
CA GLY A 17 -49.62 18.10 4.21
C GLY A 17 -48.87 17.21 3.25
N ALA A 18 -49.34 17.05 2.01
CA ALA A 18 -48.64 16.28 0.98
C ALA A 18 -47.25 16.86 0.71
N THR A 19 -47.15 18.17 0.50
CA THR A 19 -45.85 18.85 0.30
C THR A 19 -44.91 18.66 1.49
N SER A 20 -45.45 18.71 2.72
CA SER A 20 -44.65 18.49 3.94
C SER A 20 -44.10 17.06 4.01
N VAL A 21 -44.88 16.05 3.63
CA VAL A 21 -44.43 14.68 3.55
C VAL A 21 -43.40 14.50 2.44
N ASP A 22 -43.63 15.05 1.26
CA ASP A 22 -42.70 15.00 0.12
C ASP A 22 -41.37 15.72 0.39
N SER A 23 -41.38 16.70 1.31
CA SER A 23 -40.17 17.44 1.71
C SER A 23 -39.25 16.65 2.63
N VAL A 24 -39.67 15.49 3.14
CA VAL A 24 -38.81 14.63 4.00
C VAL A 24 -37.68 14.06 3.18
N THR A 25 -36.49 14.62 3.37
CA THR A 25 -35.26 14.14 2.69
C THR A 25 -34.38 13.41 3.70
N PRO A 26 -34.25 12.10 3.61
CA PRO A 26 -33.33 11.35 4.50
C PRO A 26 -31.88 11.77 4.23
N THR A 27 -31.14 12.05 5.29
CA THR A 27 -29.69 12.34 5.19
C THR A 27 -28.91 11.04 5.35
N PRO A 28 -28.23 10.56 4.32
CA PRO A 28 -27.44 9.35 4.42
C PRO A 28 -26.16 9.63 5.24
N VAL A 29 -25.97 8.96 6.36
CA VAL A 29 -24.79 9.12 7.23
C VAL A 29 -23.92 7.89 7.30
N VAL A 30 -24.48 6.70 7.14
CA VAL A 30 -23.76 5.44 7.35
C VAL A 30 -22.78 5.15 6.21
N LYS A 31 -23.22 5.26 4.96
CA LYS A 31 -22.33 5.00 3.80
C LYS A 31 -21.20 6.03 3.67
N PRO A 32 -21.43 7.35 3.82
CA PRO A 32 -20.35 8.32 3.83
C PRO A 32 -19.32 8.05 4.90
N ALA A 33 -19.73 7.76 6.14
CA ALA A 33 -18.83 7.44 7.24
C ALA A 33 -18.05 6.13 6.97
N ALA A 34 -18.69 5.13 6.39
CA ALA A 34 -18.04 3.88 6.02
C ALA A 34 -16.98 4.09 4.92
N LYS A 35 -17.30 4.91 3.90
CA LYS A 35 -16.33 5.24 2.83
C LYS A 35 -15.15 6.05 3.36
N GLN A 36 -15.38 6.97 4.31
CA GLN A 36 -14.30 7.71 4.97
C GLN A 36 -13.35 6.74 5.70
N ALA A 37 -13.88 5.73 6.40
CA ALA A 37 -13.03 4.73 7.06
C ALA A 37 -12.17 3.91 6.07
N ILE A 38 -12.67 3.68 4.85
CA ILE A 38 -11.85 3.06 3.78
C ILE A 38 -10.76 4.02 3.29
N ASP A 39 -11.06 5.32 3.16
CA ASP A 39 -10.06 6.32 2.79
C ASP A 39 -8.97 6.46 3.86
N ASP A 40 -9.35 6.42 5.13
CA ASP A 40 -8.41 6.45 6.25
C ASP A 40 -7.50 5.20 6.27
N ALA A 41 -8.08 4.01 6.01
CA ALA A 41 -7.32 2.76 5.88
C ALA A 41 -6.34 2.82 4.69
N LEU A 42 -6.78 3.32 3.54
CA LEU A 42 -5.92 3.51 2.36
C LEU A 42 -4.77 4.48 2.64
N LYS A 43 -5.07 5.59 3.31
CA LYS A 43 -4.03 6.55 3.70
C LYS A 43 -3.00 5.91 4.61
N ALA A 44 -3.43 5.22 5.66
CA ALA A 44 -2.53 4.54 6.60
C ALA A 44 -1.66 3.49 5.86
N LYS A 45 -2.24 2.73 4.93
CA LYS A 45 -1.50 1.76 4.11
C LYS A 45 -0.47 2.46 3.22
N ASN A 46 -0.84 3.56 2.55
CA ASN A 46 0.08 4.31 1.72
C ASN A 46 1.25 4.90 2.53
N ASP A 47 0.98 5.43 3.73
CA ASP A 47 2.01 5.94 4.63
C ASP A 47 2.98 4.81 5.06
N ALA A 48 2.46 3.60 5.34
CA ALA A 48 3.28 2.43 5.66
C ALA A 48 4.14 1.97 4.48
N ILE A 49 3.59 1.97 3.25
CA ILE A 49 4.34 1.65 2.02
C ILE A 49 5.44 2.68 1.80
N ASP A 50 5.16 3.98 1.97
CA ASP A 50 6.15 5.05 1.79
C ASP A 50 7.30 4.97 2.80
N SER A 51 7.01 4.55 4.02
CA SER A 51 8.00 4.40 5.09
C SER A 51 8.91 3.17 4.90
N ASN A 52 8.57 2.25 4.00
CA ASN A 52 9.37 1.06 3.78
C ASN A 52 10.59 1.37 2.89
N ASN A 53 11.78 1.38 3.49
CA ASN A 53 13.03 1.69 2.80
C ASN A 53 13.59 0.51 1.98
N ASP A 54 13.07 -0.69 2.15
CA ASP A 54 13.48 -1.85 1.35
C ASP A 54 12.83 -1.87 -0.03
N LEU A 55 11.78 -1.07 -0.22
CA LEU A 55 11.08 -0.96 -1.50
C LEU A 55 11.68 0.13 -2.37
N THR A 56 11.75 -0.13 -3.67
CA THR A 56 12.03 0.89 -4.68
C THR A 56 10.78 1.75 -4.96
N ALA A 57 10.94 2.86 -5.67
CA ALA A 57 9.83 3.74 -6.03
C ALA A 57 8.78 3.01 -6.88
N GLU A 58 9.22 2.13 -7.77
CA GLU A 58 8.35 1.34 -8.65
C GLU A 58 7.55 0.30 -7.84
N GLU A 59 8.21 -0.38 -6.89
CA GLU A 59 7.54 -1.33 -6.00
C GLU A 59 6.52 -0.63 -5.08
N LYS A 60 6.85 0.57 -4.57
CA LYS A 60 5.91 1.42 -3.82
C LYS A 60 4.72 1.85 -4.67
N ALA A 61 4.96 2.31 -5.90
CA ALA A 61 3.89 2.74 -6.80
C ALA A 61 2.92 1.59 -7.09
N LYS A 62 3.43 0.40 -7.41
CA LYS A 62 2.61 -0.78 -7.63
C LYS A 62 1.79 -1.18 -6.40
N ALA A 63 2.40 -1.20 -5.23
CA ALA A 63 1.71 -1.54 -3.98
C ALA A 63 0.59 -0.54 -3.66
N LYS A 64 0.79 0.76 -3.90
CA LYS A 64 -0.24 1.79 -3.73
C LYS A 64 -1.37 1.63 -4.74
N GLU A 65 -1.07 1.26 -5.98
CA GLU A 65 -2.08 0.96 -7.00
C GLU A 65 -2.96 -0.23 -6.56
N ASP A 66 -2.33 -1.31 -6.07
CA ASP A 66 -3.03 -2.48 -5.54
C ASP A 66 -3.92 -2.12 -4.32
N ALA A 67 -3.41 -1.30 -3.40
CA ALA A 67 -4.16 -0.82 -2.24
C ALA A 67 -5.35 0.05 -2.65
N LYS A 68 -5.15 0.95 -3.63
CA LYS A 68 -6.21 1.78 -4.18
C LYS A 68 -7.32 0.96 -4.85
N ALA A 69 -6.95 -0.05 -5.65
CA ALA A 69 -7.91 -0.93 -6.30
C ALA A 69 -8.81 -1.65 -5.27
N LYS A 70 -8.23 -2.11 -4.15
CA LYS A 70 -8.97 -2.73 -3.05
C LYS A 70 -9.89 -1.73 -2.33
N ALA A 71 -9.43 -0.50 -2.11
CA ALA A 71 -10.25 0.56 -1.52
C ALA A 71 -11.43 0.93 -2.43
N ASP A 72 -11.20 1.06 -3.73
CA ASP A 72 -12.26 1.37 -4.70
C ASP A 72 -13.32 0.24 -4.76
N ALA A 73 -12.89 -1.03 -4.75
CA ALA A 73 -13.80 -2.18 -4.66
C ALA A 73 -14.62 -2.18 -3.35
N ALA A 74 -13.99 -1.83 -2.24
CA ALA A 74 -14.66 -1.70 -0.94
C ALA A 74 -15.73 -0.61 -0.95
N LYS A 75 -15.41 0.56 -1.53
CA LYS A 75 -16.38 1.67 -1.68
C LYS A 75 -17.56 1.29 -2.56
N GLN A 76 -17.33 0.53 -3.65
CA GLN A 76 -18.41 -0.01 -4.47
C GLN A 76 -19.29 -0.99 -3.69
N ALA A 77 -18.71 -1.86 -2.87
CA ALA A 77 -19.48 -2.76 -2.02
C ALA A 77 -20.35 -1.99 -0.99
N ILE A 78 -19.82 -0.91 -0.41
CA ILE A 78 -20.54 -0.01 0.47
C ILE A 78 -21.71 0.68 -0.29
N ASP A 79 -21.48 1.14 -1.51
CA ASP A 79 -22.51 1.79 -2.33
C ASP A 79 -23.64 0.82 -2.70
N ASN A 80 -23.30 -0.44 -2.97
CA ASN A 80 -24.26 -1.49 -3.31
C ASN A 80 -25.02 -2.06 -2.08
N ALA A 81 -24.53 -1.83 -0.87
CA ALA A 81 -25.17 -2.31 0.34
C ALA A 81 -26.55 -1.65 0.56
N THR A 82 -27.54 -2.43 0.93
CA THR A 82 -28.94 -1.96 1.10
C THR A 82 -29.34 -1.85 2.56
N THR A 83 -28.54 -2.35 3.50
CA THR A 83 -28.80 -2.30 4.94
C THR A 83 -27.59 -1.77 5.70
N ASN A 84 -27.79 -1.22 6.90
CA ASN A 84 -26.69 -0.74 7.76
C ASN A 84 -25.71 -1.87 8.13
N ASP A 85 -26.20 -3.09 8.35
CA ASP A 85 -25.38 -4.25 8.64
C ASP A 85 -24.51 -4.62 7.42
N ALA A 86 -25.10 -4.60 6.21
CA ALA A 86 -24.33 -4.85 4.98
C ALA A 86 -23.28 -3.76 4.73
N VAL A 87 -23.56 -2.50 5.05
CA VAL A 87 -22.58 -1.39 4.99
C VAL A 87 -21.43 -1.64 5.98
N THR A 88 -21.75 -2.07 7.21
CA THR A 88 -20.75 -2.37 8.24
C THR A 88 -19.87 -3.54 7.84
N GLN A 89 -20.44 -4.61 7.29
CA GLN A 89 -19.70 -5.75 6.77
C GLN A 89 -18.78 -5.36 5.61
N ALA A 90 -19.30 -4.62 4.64
CA ALA A 90 -18.53 -4.14 3.49
C ALA A 90 -17.36 -3.24 3.92
N LYS A 91 -17.58 -2.32 4.87
CA LYS A 91 -16.54 -1.49 5.47
C LYS A 91 -15.45 -2.32 6.14
N ASN A 92 -15.82 -3.28 7.00
CA ASN A 92 -14.85 -4.09 7.74
C ASN A 92 -14.03 -4.99 6.79
N ALA A 93 -14.70 -5.67 5.85
CA ALA A 93 -14.06 -6.49 4.84
C ALA A 93 -13.12 -5.65 3.94
N GLY A 94 -13.58 -4.46 3.55
CA GLY A 94 -12.82 -3.53 2.73
C GLY A 94 -11.55 -3.02 3.43
N ALA A 95 -11.66 -2.57 4.68
CA ALA A 95 -10.52 -2.13 5.47
C ALA A 95 -9.48 -3.25 5.64
N THR A 96 -9.94 -4.47 5.96
CA THR A 96 -9.06 -5.65 6.04
C THR A 96 -8.41 -5.96 4.69
N SER A 97 -9.14 -5.82 3.59
CA SER A 97 -8.60 -6.05 2.24
C SER A 97 -7.50 -5.05 1.89
N VAL A 98 -7.70 -3.76 2.18
CA VAL A 98 -6.69 -2.72 1.98
C VAL A 98 -5.45 -3.01 2.86
N ASP A 99 -5.66 -3.35 4.13
CA ASP A 99 -4.57 -3.64 5.06
C ASP A 99 -3.79 -4.90 4.67
N SER A 100 -4.41 -5.87 4.00
CA SER A 100 -3.76 -7.10 3.53
C SER A 100 -2.74 -6.89 2.40
N VAL A 101 -2.67 -5.70 1.81
CA VAL A 101 -1.66 -5.40 0.77
C VAL A 101 -0.28 -5.42 1.41
N THR A 102 0.51 -6.42 1.03
CA THR A 102 1.88 -6.62 1.54
C THR A 102 2.84 -6.55 0.35
N PRO A 103 3.47 -5.39 0.11
CA PRO A 103 4.47 -5.31 -0.94
C PRO A 103 5.70 -6.16 -0.57
N THR A 104 6.21 -6.91 -1.52
CA THR A 104 7.42 -7.73 -1.33
C THR A 104 8.59 -7.02 -2.00
N PRO A 105 9.61 -6.59 -1.25
CA PRO A 105 10.83 -6.07 -1.85
C PRO A 105 11.54 -7.19 -2.62
N THR A 106 11.85 -6.98 -3.88
CA THR A 106 12.48 -7.95 -4.76
C THR A 106 13.79 -7.45 -5.34
N ALA A 107 13.87 -6.20 -5.75
CA ALA A 107 15.02 -5.64 -6.44
C ALA A 107 16.27 -5.60 -5.55
N LYS A 108 16.18 -5.04 -4.36
CA LYS A 108 17.32 -4.93 -3.43
C LYS A 108 17.79 -6.29 -2.89
N PRO A 109 16.91 -7.18 -2.40
CA PRO A 109 17.33 -8.51 -1.98
C PRO A 109 18.02 -9.31 -3.08
N ALA A 110 17.48 -9.31 -4.30
CA ALA A 110 18.08 -10.03 -5.43
C ALA A 110 19.46 -9.45 -5.80
N ALA A 111 19.60 -8.11 -5.78
CA ALA A 111 20.89 -7.48 -6.06
C ALA A 111 21.93 -7.81 -4.99
N LYS A 112 21.56 -7.79 -3.70
CA LYS A 112 22.47 -8.17 -2.60
C LYS A 112 22.90 -9.63 -2.68
N GLN A 113 22.02 -10.54 -3.08
CA GLN A 113 22.36 -11.94 -3.29
C GLN A 113 23.45 -12.10 -4.36
N VAL A 114 23.37 -11.36 -5.47
CA VAL A 114 24.43 -11.38 -6.52
C VAL A 114 25.78 -10.93 -5.96
N ILE A 115 25.81 -9.92 -5.08
CA ILE A 115 27.05 -9.47 -4.43
C ILE A 115 27.59 -10.55 -3.47
N ASP A 116 26.72 -11.23 -2.72
CA ASP A 116 27.13 -12.32 -1.83
C ASP A 116 27.73 -13.51 -2.61
N ASP A 117 27.09 -13.86 -3.73
CA ASP A 117 27.58 -14.94 -4.61
C ASP A 117 28.94 -14.57 -5.23
N ALA A 118 29.11 -13.31 -5.65
CA ALA A 118 30.38 -12.81 -6.18
C ALA A 118 31.48 -12.81 -5.12
N LEU A 119 31.18 -12.37 -3.89
CA LEU A 119 32.13 -12.41 -2.77
C LEU A 119 32.55 -13.84 -2.45
N LYS A 120 31.59 -14.77 -2.43
CA LYS A 120 31.89 -16.19 -2.21
C LYS A 120 32.82 -16.73 -3.28
N ALA A 121 32.48 -16.50 -4.55
CA ALA A 121 33.32 -16.96 -5.68
C ALA A 121 34.73 -16.35 -5.62
N LYS A 122 34.87 -15.07 -5.22
CA LYS A 122 36.16 -14.40 -5.04
C LYS A 122 36.95 -15.03 -3.89
N ASN A 123 36.33 -15.33 -2.77
CA ASN A 123 36.96 -15.96 -1.63
C ASN A 123 37.46 -17.40 -1.99
N ASP A 124 36.63 -18.16 -2.69
CA ASP A 124 36.99 -19.49 -3.17
C ASP A 124 38.22 -19.43 -4.11
N ALA A 125 38.28 -18.44 -5.01
CA ALA A 125 39.39 -18.22 -5.91
C ALA A 125 40.67 -17.78 -5.17
N ILE A 126 40.57 -16.94 -4.14
CA ILE A 126 41.69 -16.54 -3.28
C ILE A 126 42.22 -17.76 -2.53
N ASP A 127 41.36 -18.62 -1.98
CA ASP A 127 41.76 -19.83 -1.27
C ASP A 127 42.46 -20.83 -2.17
N ALA A 128 42.01 -20.98 -3.40
CA ALA A 128 42.59 -21.87 -4.39
C ALA A 128 43.95 -21.39 -4.96
N ASN A 129 44.31 -20.13 -4.76
CA ASN A 129 45.57 -19.57 -5.25
C ASN A 129 46.76 -20.05 -4.36
N ASN A 130 47.62 -20.90 -4.91
CA ASN A 130 48.75 -21.46 -4.19
C ASN A 130 49.98 -20.53 -4.15
N ASP A 131 49.98 -19.42 -4.90
CA ASP A 131 51.06 -18.44 -4.92
C ASP A 131 50.99 -17.42 -3.78
N LEU A 132 49.83 -17.38 -3.05
CA LEU A 132 49.59 -16.46 -1.94
C LEU A 132 49.87 -17.12 -0.58
N THR A 133 50.52 -16.36 0.30
CA THR A 133 50.65 -16.70 1.71
C THR A 133 49.32 -16.63 2.46
N ALA A 134 49.24 -17.16 3.66
CA ALA A 134 48.03 -17.08 4.49
C ALA A 134 47.62 -15.63 4.82
N GLU A 135 48.61 -14.77 5.09
CA GLU A 135 48.42 -13.36 5.39
C GLU A 135 47.92 -12.60 4.17
N GLU A 136 48.46 -12.83 2.98
CA GLU A 136 48.01 -12.22 1.72
C GLU A 136 46.60 -12.66 1.37
N LYS A 137 46.24 -13.93 1.58
CA LYS A 137 44.88 -14.43 1.42
C LYS A 137 43.91 -13.75 2.39
N ALA A 138 44.30 -13.59 3.67
CA ALA A 138 43.49 -12.92 4.65
C ALA A 138 43.21 -11.46 4.25
N GLN A 139 44.25 -10.71 3.86
CA GLN A 139 44.11 -9.33 3.42
C GLN A 139 43.23 -9.22 2.16
N ALA A 140 43.44 -10.06 1.16
CA ALA A 140 42.65 -10.06 -0.07
C ALA A 140 41.17 -10.34 0.18
N LYS A 141 40.83 -11.20 1.13
CA LYS A 141 39.45 -11.48 1.52
C LYS A 141 38.82 -10.32 2.30
N GLU A 142 39.61 -9.68 3.17
CA GLU A 142 39.13 -8.47 3.87
C GLU A 142 38.83 -7.35 2.88
N ASP A 143 39.70 -7.10 1.90
CA ASP A 143 39.49 -6.13 0.84
C ASP A 143 38.26 -6.47 -0.02
N ALA A 144 38.07 -7.73 -0.38
CA ALA A 144 36.89 -8.19 -1.13
C ALA A 144 35.61 -7.99 -0.32
N LYS A 145 35.64 -8.32 0.98
CA LYS A 145 34.51 -8.09 1.88
C LYS A 145 34.17 -6.62 2.01
N ALA A 146 35.15 -5.73 2.16
CA ALA A 146 34.91 -4.29 2.27
C ALA A 146 34.23 -3.75 1.01
N LYS A 147 34.61 -4.23 -0.19
CA LYS A 147 33.95 -3.86 -1.46
C LYS A 147 32.53 -4.37 -1.52
N ALA A 148 32.30 -5.61 -1.13
CA ALA A 148 30.94 -6.19 -1.09
C ALA A 148 30.03 -5.43 -0.11
N ASP A 149 30.52 -5.06 1.07
CA ASP A 149 29.76 -4.28 2.05
C ASP A 149 29.43 -2.86 1.53
N ALA A 150 30.38 -2.22 0.84
CA ALA A 150 30.14 -0.92 0.19
C ALA A 150 29.07 -1.04 -0.90
N ALA A 151 29.13 -2.08 -1.74
CA ALA A 151 28.12 -2.32 -2.78
C ALA A 151 26.73 -2.56 -2.18
N LYS A 152 26.62 -3.36 -1.13
CA LYS A 152 25.35 -3.59 -0.42
C LYS A 152 24.79 -2.30 0.19
N THR A 153 25.66 -1.46 0.75
CA THR A 153 25.26 -0.15 1.26
C THR A 153 24.71 0.75 0.14
N ALA A 154 25.36 0.75 -1.03
CA ALA A 154 24.87 1.49 -2.19
C ALA A 154 23.50 0.95 -2.68
N ILE A 155 23.30 -0.36 -2.68
CA ILE A 155 22.02 -1.00 -2.99
C ILE A 155 20.95 -0.58 -1.99
N ASP A 156 21.24 -0.57 -0.69
CA ASP A 156 20.28 -0.16 0.35
C ASP A 156 19.85 1.30 0.19
N ASN A 157 20.77 2.17 -0.20
CA ASN A 157 20.51 3.59 -0.44
C ASN A 157 19.83 3.89 -1.80
N ALA A 158 19.79 2.93 -2.71
CA ALA A 158 19.15 3.10 -4.01
C ALA A 158 17.62 3.25 -3.84
N THR A 159 17.03 4.18 -4.59
CA THR A 159 15.59 4.48 -4.51
C THR A 159 14.80 3.98 -5.71
N THR A 160 15.45 3.60 -6.81
CA THR A 160 14.84 3.09 -8.04
C THR A 160 15.47 1.76 -8.45
N ASN A 161 14.76 0.98 -9.27
CA ASN A 161 15.28 -0.28 -9.82
C ASN A 161 16.56 -0.08 -10.66
N ASP A 162 16.64 1.02 -11.40
CA ASP A 162 17.84 1.37 -12.17
C ASP A 162 19.02 1.68 -11.25
N ALA A 163 18.80 2.44 -10.17
CA ALA A 163 19.85 2.74 -9.20
C ALA A 163 20.32 1.47 -8.47
N VAL A 164 19.41 0.53 -8.14
CA VAL A 164 19.78 -0.80 -7.59
C VAL A 164 20.66 -1.58 -8.57
N THR A 165 20.29 -1.57 -9.86
CA THR A 165 21.04 -2.25 -10.91
C THR A 165 22.43 -1.65 -11.09
N GLN A 166 22.54 -0.32 -11.08
CA GLN A 166 23.82 0.39 -11.16
C GLN A 166 24.71 0.07 -9.95
N ALA A 167 24.16 0.14 -8.74
CA ALA A 167 24.89 -0.17 -7.51
C ALA A 167 25.41 -1.62 -7.50
N LYS A 168 24.57 -2.57 -7.93
CA LYS A 168 24.97 -3.98 -8.09
C LYS A 168 26.13 -4.17 -9.09
N ASN A 169 26.09 -3.46 -10.23
CA ASN A 169 27.09 -3.63 -11.28
C ASN A 169 28.42 -2.91 -10.97
N ALA A 170 28.41 -1.92 -10.09
CA ALA A 170 29.59 -1.16 -9.66
C ALA A 170 30.38 -1.87 -8.54
N GLY A 171 29.74 -2.78 -7.79
CA GLY A 171 30.37 -3.54 -6.70
C GLY A 171 30.87 -4.87 -7.15
#